data_5cd7bd14041705584343df00940f68e3
#
_entry.id   5cd7bd14041705584343df00940f68e3
#
_cell.length_a   1.000
_cell.length_b   1.000
_cell.length_c   1.000
_cell.angle_alpha   90.00
_cell.angle_beta   90.00
_cell.angle_gamma   90.00
#
_symmetry.space_group_name_H-M   'P 1'
#
loop_
_entity.id
_entity.type
_entity.pdbx_description
1 polymer ?
#
loop_
_entity_poly.entity_id
_entity_poly.type
_entity_poly.pdbx_seq_one_letter_code
_entity_poly.pdbx_strand_id
1 'polypeptide(L)' 'MLHHIYYINANGTDNYMIVPFDEIDLTVAFLESLDHEVVAYWPIEEEA' A
#
# COMPACT_ATOMS: atom_id res chain seq x y z
N MET A 1 13.25 -4.03 3.51
CA MET A 1 12.91 -2.59 3.38
C MET A 1 11.41 -2.43 3.39
N LEU A 2 10.93 -1.46 4.15
CA LEU A 2 9.51 -1.20 4.25
C LEU A 2 9.08 -0.19 3.19
N HIS A 3 7.83 -0.30 2.76
CA HIS A 3 7.25 0.61 1.79
C HIS A 3 5.93 1.12 2.31
N HIS A 4 5.60 2.37 1.99
CA HIS A 4 4.26 2.89 2.14
C HIS A 4 3.44 2.47 0.94
N ILE A 5 2.19 2.12 1.17
CA ILE A 5 1.23 1.95 0.09
C ILE A 5 0.10 2.94 0.36
N TYR A 6 -0.14 3.82 -0.60
CA TYR A 6 -1.22 4.79 -0.51
C TYR A 6 -2.37 4.28 -1.37
N TYR A 7 -3.52 4.14 -0.78
CA TYR A 7 -4.67 3.60 -1.50
C TYR A 7 -5.94 4.32 -1.07
N ILE A 8 -6.99 4.17 -1.87
CA ILE A 8 -8.30 4.74 -1.59
C ILE A 8 -9.26 3.59 -1.35
N ASN A 9 -9.94 3.62 -0.22
CA ASN A 9 -10.91 2.59 0.14
C ASN A 9 -12.07 2.58 -0.83
N ALA A 10 -12.83 1.49 -0.80
CA ALA A 10 -14.04 1.36 -1.62
C ALA A 10 -15.02 2.49 -1.37
N ASN A 11 -15.00 3.10 -0.19
CA ASN A 11 -15.89 4.22 0.12
C ASN A 11 -15.30 5.59 -0.21
N GLY A 12 -14.11 5.62 -0.84
CA GLY A 12 -13.49 6.86 -1.28
C GLY A 12 -12.59 7.55 -0.27
N THR A 13 -12.26 6.88 0.83
CA THR A 13 -11.40 7.47 1.88
C THR A 13 -9.94 7.09 1.65
N ASP A 14 -9.04 8.07 1.77
CA ASP A 14 -7.60 7.86 1.65
C ASP A 14 -7.08 7.04 2.81
N ASN A 15 -6.14 6.18 2.53
CA ASN A 15 -5.49 5.38 3.56
C ASN A 15 -4.07 5.04 3.18
N TYR A 16 -3.27 4.67 4.17
CA TYR A 16 -1.91 4.21 3.98
C TYR A 16 -1.73 2.90 4.70
N MET A 17 -0.80 2.08 4.22
CA MET A 17 -0.32 0.95 5.01
C MET A 17 1.17 0.80 4.77
N ILE A 18 1.83 0.08 5.66
CA ILE A 18 3.27 -0.12 5.59
C ILE A 18 3.51 -1.62 5.49
N VAL A 19 4.22 -2.05 4.46
CA VAL A 19 4.49 -3.47 4.22
C VAL A 19 5.93 -3.66 3.80
N PRO A 20 6.51 -4.86 4.03
CA PRO A 20 7.83 -5.17 3.50
C PRO A 20 7.80 -5.22 1.97
N PHE A 21 8.96 -4.99 1.37
CA PHE A 21 9.08 -4.97 -0.09
C PHE A 21 8.55 -6.25 -0.74
N ASP A 22 8.84 -7.40 -0.14
CA ASP A 22 8.46 -8.67 -0.74
C ASP A 22 6.97 -8.99 -0.61
N GLU A 23 6.20 -8.15 0.09
CA GLU A 23 4.77 -8.34 0.23
C GLU A 23 3.95 -7.32 -0.53
N ILE A 24 4.60 -6.44 -1.30
CA ILE A 24 3.88 -5.41 -2.03
C ILE A 24 2.88 -6.02 -3.01
N ASP A 25 3.33 -7.01 -3.80
CA ASP A 25 2.46 -7.62 -4.81
C ASP A 25 1.25 -8.27 -4.17
N LEU A 26 1.47 -9.01 -3.08
CA LEU A 26 0.36 -9.66 -2.38
C LEU A 26 -0.60 -8.64 -1.79
N THR A 27 -0.05 -7.57 -1.23
CA THR A 27 -0.86 -6.52 -0.62
C THR A 27 -1.70 -5.79 -1.67
N VAL A 28 -1.10 -5.47 -2.81
CA VAL A 28 -1.81 -4.80 -3.89
C VAL A 28 -2.96 -5.68 -4.37
N ALA A 29 -2.70 -6.97 -4.58
CA ALA A 29 -3.74 -7.91 -5.01
C ALA A 29 -4.86 -7.98 -3.98
N PHE A 30 -4.50 -8.01 -2.69
CA PHE A 30 -5.48 -8.08 -1.61
C PHE A 30 -6.37 -6.83 -1.61
N LEU A 31 -5.75 -5.64 -1.71
CA LEU A 31 -6.50 -4.39 -1.71
C LEU A 31 -7.44 -4.32 -2.92
N GLU A 32 -6.96 -4.72 -4.08
CA GLU A 32 -7.78 -4.69 -5.28
C GLU A 32 -8.95 -5.66 -5.19
N SER A 33 -8.76 -6.79 -4.51
CA SER A 33 -9.84 -7.75 -4.34
C SER A 33 -10.95 -7.21 -3.43
N LEU A 34 -10.67 -6.17 -2.67
CA LEU A 34 -11.64 -5.51 -1.80
C LEU A 34 -12.19 -4.23 -2.42
N ASP A 35 -11.95 -4.02 -3.71
CA ASP A 35 -12.38 -2.83 -4.45
C ASP A 35 -11.72 -1.54 -3.96
N HIS A 36 -10.57 -1.65 -3.31
CA HIS A 36 -9.75 -0.48 -2.99
C HIS A 36 -8.89 -0.16 -4.21
N GLU A 37 -8.58 1.11 -4.37
CA GLU A 37 -7.74 1.55 -5.49
C GLU A 37 -6.35 1.89 -4.97
N VAL A 38 -5.33 1.14 -5.39
CA VAL A 38 -3.95 1.44 -5.03
C VAL A 38 -3.46 2.57 -5.94
N VAL A 39 -3.07 3.68 -5.33
CA VAL A 39 -2.67 4.88 -6.06
C VAL A 39 -1.17 4.88 -6.32
N ALA A 40 -0.38 4.59 -5.28
CA ALA A 40 1.07 4.64 -5.39
C ALA A 40 1.71 3.90 -4.23
N TYR A 41 2.99 3.56 -4.38
CA TYR A 41 3.77 3.05 -3.27
C TYR A 41 5.20 3.54 -3.44
N TRP A 42 5.93 3.66 -2.33
CA TRP A 42 7.30 4.14 -2.36
C TRP A 42 8.05 3.63 -1.13
N PRO A 43 9.37 3.50 -1.23
CA PRO A 43 10.15 3.00 -0.10
C PRO A 43 10.20 4.02 1.02
N ILE A 44 10.26 3.52 2.24
CA ILE A 44 10.46 4.35 3.42
C ILE A 44 11.95 4.47 3.64
N GLU A 45 12.47 5.69 3.64
CA GLU A 45 13.84 5.91 3.95
C GLU A 45 13.99 5.96 5.45
N GLU A 46 14.85 5.10 5.97
CA GLU A 46 15.13 5.08 7.39
C GLU A 46 16.47 5.74 7.61
N GLU A 47 16.49 6.72 8.47
CA GLU A 47 17.72 7.36 8.86
C GLU A 47 18.32 6.56 9.99
N ALA A 48 19.51 6.11 9.78
CA ALA A 48 20.18 5.29 10.80
C ALA A 48 20.59 6.12 11.99
#